data_e5b0b6371bf32ecbc9149be845064ae6
#
_entry.id   e5b0b6371bf32ecbc9149be845064ae6
#
_cell.length_a   1.000
_cell.length_b   1.000
_cell.length_c   1.000
_cell.angle_alpha   90.00
_cell.angle_beta   90.00
_cell.angle_gamma   90.00
#
_symmetry.space_group_name_H-M   'P 1'
#
loop_
_entity.id
_entity.type
_entity.pdbx_description
1 polymer ?
#
loop_
_entity_poly.entity_id
_entity_poly.type
_entity_poly.pdbx_seq_one_letter_code
_entity_poly.pdbx_strand_id
1 'polypeptide(L)'
;VISSESLLIRNSPIINLLIGILRYIQDPSIELNRLLAVYEYNSRKFKASDDAVILSYFEDRENIGRHLDNDFFSFVESIRKEPLFEMCERIVSYFSDEGADEGARVYIQAFQDYVLDYCGSHTADLGSFLSWWDDNEDKLSVTTPQEQDAMRVMTIHKSKGLEFKVVIIPFCNWSLDHQSNQTNFVWCH
;
A
#
# COMPACT_ATOMS: atom_id res chain seq x y z
N VAL A 1 -13.25 1.84 12.44
CA VAL A 1 -13.62 2.83 11.41
C VAL A 1 -13.05 2.36 10.08
N ILE A 2 -13.88 2.27 9.05
CA ILE A 2 -13.46 1.85 7.72
C ILE A 2 -13.76 2.99 6.73
N SER A 3 -12.74 3.38 5.94
CA SER A 3 -12.92 4.28 4.80
C SER A 3 -12.49 3.57 3.53
N SER A 4 -12.96 4.04 2.37
CA SER A 4 -12.50 3.48 1.09
C SER A 4 -10.99 3.69 0.86
N GLU A 5 -10.41 4.72 1.45
CA GLU A 5 -8.97 5.01 1.37
C GLU A 5 -8.15 4.17 2.35
N SER A 6 -8.71 3.86 3.54
CA SER A 6 -8.03 2.98 4.50
C SER A 6 -7.91 1.53 4.03
N LEU A 7 -8.67 1.16 3.00
CA LEU A 7 -8.64 -0.19 2.42
C LEU A 7 -7.71 -0.30 1.20
N LEU A 8 -7.14 0.81 0.73
CA LEU A 8 -6.16 0.76 -0.36
C LEU A 8 -4.92 0.01 0.10
N ILE A 9 -4.52 -1.01 -0.65
CA ILE A 9 -3.39 -1.87 -0.26
C ILE A 9 -2.07 -1.11 -0.24
N ARG A 10 -1.90 -0.10 -1.08
CA ARG A 10 -0.71 0.77 -1.12
C ARG A 10 -0.46 1.55 0.18
N ASN A 11 -1.49 1.75 1.03
CA ASN A 11 -1.35 2.44 2.31
C ASN A 11 -0.81 1.51 3.42
N SER A 12 -0.68 0.23 3.14
CA SER A 12 -0.15 -0.74 4.10
C SER A 12 1.38 -0.72 4.13
N PRO A 13 2.01 -0.53 5.30
CA PRO A 13 3.47 -0.53 5.42
C PRO A 13 4.11 -1.83 4.92
N ILE A 14 3.44 -2.97 5.06
CA ILE A 14 3.97 -4.25 4.56
C ILE A 14 3.98 -4.29 3.03
N ILE A 15 3.02 -3.70 2.38
CA ILE A 15 2.95 -3.65 0.92
C ILE A 15 4.01 -2.68 0.38
N ASN A 16 4.24 -1.54 1.05
CA ASN A 16 5.31 -0.62 0.70
C ASN A 16 6.68 -1.30 0.79
N LEU A 17 6.91 -2.09 1.86
CA LEU A 17 8.10 -2.93 1.97
C LEU A 17 8.24 -3.90 0.79
N LEU A 18 7.19 -4.67 0.48
CA LEU A 18 7.20 -5.64 -0.62
C LEU A 18 7.56 -4.96 -1.95
N ILE A 19 6.87 -3.89 -2.29
CA ILE A 19 7.11 -3.13 -3.53
C ILE A 19 8.52 -2.50 -3.52
N GLY A 20 8.97 -1.94 -2.41
CA GLY A 20 10.31 -1.37 -2.26
C GLY A 20 11.41 -2.40 -2.54
N ILE A 21 11.29 -3.61 -1.98
CA ILE A 21 12.23 -4.71 -2.21
C ILE A 21 12.16 -5.21 -3.66
N LEU A 22 10.97 -5.37 -4.23
CA LEU A 22 10.80 -5.77 -5.63
C LEU A 22 11.43 -4.76 -6.59
N ARG A 23 11.28 -3.46 -6.36
CA ARG A 23 11.96 -2.40 -7.14
C ARG A 23 13.47 -2.48 -7.02
N TYR A 24 13.98 -2.75 -5.83
CA TYR A 24 15.42 -2.95 -5.61
C TYR A 24 15.94 -4.19 -6.35
N ILE A 25 15.20 -5.30 -6.34
CA ILE A 25 15.54 -6.52 -7.09
C ILE A 25 15.56 -6.25 -8.60
N GLN A 26 14.59 -5.49 -9.10
CA GLN A 26 14.47 -5.14 -10.52
C GLN A 26 15.67 -4.32 -11.01
N ASP A 27 15.99 -3.25 -10.31
CA ASP A 27 17.14 -2.41 -10.66
C ASP A 27 17.76 -1.73 -9.43
N PRO A 28 18.80 -2.32 -8.86
CA PRO A 28 19.52 -1.73 -7.73
C PRO A 28 20.42 -0.53 -8.12
N SER A 29 20.60 -0.22 -9.42
CA SER A 29 21.37 0.93 -9.87
C SER A 29 20.61 2.23 -9.66
N ILE A 30 19.28 2.18 -9.64
CA ILE A 30 18.43 3.34 -9.38
C ILE A 30 18.56 3.74 -7.92
N GLU A 31 18.99 4.98 -7.67
CA GLU A 31 19.21 5.52 -6.33
C GLU A 31 17.96 5.42 -5.45
N LEU A 32 16.80 5.79 -6.01
CA LEU A 32 15.52 5.74 -5.29
C LEU A 32 15.17 4.32 -4.82
N ASN A 33 15.42 3.30 -5.64
CA ASN A 33 15.16 1.91 -5.28
C ASN A 33 16.02 1.47 -4.08
N ARG A 34 17.31 1.88 -4.06
CA ARG A 34 18.19 1.62 -2.93
C ARG A 34 17.72 2.33 -1.66
N LEU A 35 17.35 3.60 -1.79
CA LEU A 35 16.85 4.40 -0.66
C LEU A 35 15.60 3.76 -0.04
N LEU A 36 14.62 3.38 -0.88
CA LEU A 36 13.39 2.73 -0.42
C LEU A 36 13.69 1.39 0.26
N ALA A 37 14.54 0.55 -0.34
CA ALA A 37 14.90 -0.74 0.25
C ALA A 37 15.57 -0.58 1.63
N VAL A 38 16.51 0.36 1.77
CA VAL A 38 17.17 0.65 3.06
C VAL A 38 16.17 1.17 4.08
N TYR A 39 15.31 2.11 3.68
CA TYR A 39 14.29 2.68 4.56
C TYR A 39 13.35 1.59 5.09
N GLU A 40 12.74 0.81 4.21
CA GLU A 40 11.77 -0.21 4.56
C GLU A 40 12.40 -1.36 5.37
N TYR A 41 13.62 -1.78 4.99
CA TYR A 41 14.36 -2.80 5.70
C TYR A 41 14.67 -2.39 7.14
N ASN A 42 15.26 -1.21 7.32
CA ASN A 42 15.67 -0.74 8.66
C ASN A 42 14.48 -0.37 9.55
N SER A 43 13.42 0.19 8.99
CA SER A 43 12.18 0.50 9.71
C SER A 43 11.58 -0.75 10.35
N ARG A 44 11.67 -1.89 9.66
CA ARG A 44 11.16 -3.16 10.19
C ARG A 44 12.13 -3.85 11.14
N LYS A 45 13.38 -4.02 10.74
CA LYS A 45 14.38 -4.78 11.50
C LYS A 45 14.70 -4.16 12.85
N PHE A 46 14.79 -2.84 12.90
CA PHE A 46 15.20 -2.15 14.12
C PHE A 46 14.02 -1.58 14.89
N LYS A 47 12.77 -1.73 14.40
CA LYS A 47 11.59 -1.03 14.95
C LYS A 47 11.91 0.45 15.23
N ALA A 48 12.81 0.99 14.41
CA ALA A 48 13.35 2.32 14.58
C ALA A 48 12.25 3.32 14.22
N SER A 49 11.59 3.80 15.26
CA SER A 49 10.65 4.93 15.16
C SER A 49 11.38 6.28 15.12
N ASP A 50 12.70 6.26 15.07
CA ASP A 50 13.49 7.49 15.03
C ASP A 50 13.77 7.87 13.58
N ASP A 51 12.88 8.69 13.03
CA ASP A 51 13.00 9.25 11.68
C ASP A 51 14.35 9.94 11.47
N ALA A 52 14.99 10.48 12.52
CA ALA A 52 16.30 11.12 12.44
C ALA A 52 17.40 10.12 12.06
N VAL A 53 17.35 8.89 12.59
CA VAL A 53 18.31 7.84 12.24
C VAL A 53 18.12 7.42 10.78
N ILE A 54 16.87 7.25 10.36
CA ILE A 54 16.54 6.87 9.00
C ILE A 54 16.96 7.98 8.02
N LEU A 55 16.69 9.25 8.36
CA LEU A 55 17.09 10.39 7.56
C LEU A 55 18.62 10.49 7.41
N SER A 56 19.40 10.10 8.42
CA SER A 56 20.87 10.08 8.33
C SER A 56 21.38 9.13 7.24
N TYR A 57 20.64 8.08 6.88
CA TYR A 57 20.97 7.19 5.77
C TYR A 57 20.88 7.91 4.42
N PHE A 58 19.98 8.88 4.29
CA PHE A 58 19.83 9.68 3.08
C PHE A 58 20.94 10.75 2.90
N GLU A 59 21.67 11.06 3.95
CA GLU A 59 22.82 11.98 3.88
C GLU A 59 24.05 11.31 3.24
N ASP A 60 24.23 9.97 3.43
CA ASP A 60 25.31 9.18 2.82
C ASP A 60 24.83 8.38 1.59
N ARG A 61 24.33 9.10 0.59
CA ARG A 61 23.71 8.51 -0.61
C ARG A 61 24.63 7.59 -1.40
N GLU A 62 25.91 7.89 -1.46
CA GLU A 62 26.91 7.11 -2.21
C GLU A 62 27.15 5.73 -1.57
N ASN A 63 27.01 5.64 -0.25
CA ASN A 63 27.29 4.41 0.51
C ASN A 63 26.04 3.79 1.13
N ILE A 64 24.87 4.18 0.67
CA ILE A 64 23.58 3.75 1.28
C ILE A 64 23.45 2.23 1.38
N GLY A 65 24.05 1.47 0.48
CA GLY A 65 24.07 0.00 0.54
C GLY A 65 24.77 -0.57 1.78
N ARG A 66 25.60 0.21 2.50
CA ARG A 66 26.23 -0.23 3.75
C ARG A 66 25.23 -0.39 4.90
N HIS A 67 24.05 0.18 4.77
CA HIS A 67 22.97 0.07 5.74
C HIS A 67 22.10 -1.17 5.53
N LEU A 68 22.42 -2.00 4.53
CA LEU A 68 21.89 -3.33 4.34
C LEU A 68 22.94 -4.35 4.78
N ASP A 69 22.52 -5.40 5.48
CA ASP A 69 23.45 -6.42 5.93
C ASP A 69 23.69 -7.52 4.85
N ASN A 70 24.71 -8.35 5.11
CA ASN A 70 25.06 -9.42 4.19
C ASN A 70 23.95 -10.47 4.05
N ASP A 71 23.15 -10.67 5.09
CA ASP A 71 22.02 -11.61 5.09
C ASP A 71 20.95 -11.14 4.10
N PHE A 72 20.67 -9.83 4.09
CA PHE A 72 19.75 -9.24 3.12
C PHE A 72 20.26 -9.38 1.68
N PHE A 73 21.54 -9.10 1.42
CA PHE A 73 22.11 -9.28 0.08
C PHE A 73 22.04 -10.74 -0.37
N SER A 74 22.38 -11.69 0.50
CA SER A 74 22.31 -13.12 0.23
C SER A 74 20.88 -13.57 -0.04
N PHE A 75 19.93 -13.05 0.72
CA PHE A 75 18.51 -13.28 0.52
C PHE A 75 18.04 -12.77 -0.86
N VAL A 76 18.32 -11.51 -1.21
CA VAL A 76 17.94 -10.92 -2.50
C VAL A 76 18.51 -11.71 -3.67
N GLU A 77 19.79 -12.09 -3.61
CA GLU A 77 20.41 -12.91 -4.67
C GLU A 77 19.76 -14.29 -4.77
N SER A 78 19.30 -14.87 -3.67
CA SER A 78 18.64 -16.18 -3.69
C SER A 78 17.31 -16.18 -4.41
N ILE A 79 16.56 -15.05 -4.35
CA ILE A 79 15.19 -14.95 -4.91
C ILE A 79 15.14 -14.29 -6.29
N ARG A 80 16.22 -13.63 -6.72
CA ARG A 80 16.24 -12.81 -7.95
C ARG A 80 15.80 -13.55 -9.23
N LYS A 81 15.92 -14.86 -9.25
CA LYS A 81 15.57 -15.73 -10.41
C LYS A 81 14.28 -16.50 -10.20
N GLU A 82 13.64 -16.34 -9.07
CA GLU A 82 12.38 -17.01 -8.78
C GLU A 82 11.24 -16.36 -9.58
N PRO A 83 10.17 -17.09 -9.89
CA PRO A 83 8.95 -16.52 -10.44
C PRO A 83 8.38 -15.43 -9.52
N LEU A 84 7.64 -14.48 -10.09
CA LEU A 84 7.15 -13.30 -9.37
C LEU A 84 6.37 -13.65 -8.08
N PHE A 85 5.48 -14.62 -8.15
CA PHE A 85 4.67 -15.02 -7.00
C PHE A 85 5.51 -15.60 -5.87
N GLU A 86 6.41 -16.53 -6.19
CA GLU A 86 7.34 -17.16 -5.25
C GLU A 86 8.28 -16.12 -4.64
N MET A 87 8.72 -15.15 -5.44
CA MET A 87 9.53 -14.03 -4.95
C MET A 87 8.76 -13.24 -3.89
N CYS A 88 7.49 -12.90 -4.14
CA CYS A 88 6.64 -12.21 -3.16
C CYS A 88 6.45 -13.03 -1.87
N GLU A 89 6.19 -14.32 -1.97
CA GLU A 89 6.06 -15.20 -0.79
C GLU A 89 7.34 -15.26 0.04
N ARG A 90 8.49 -15.35 -0.64
CA ARG A 90 9.80 -15.37 0.03
C ARG A 90 10.09 -14.07 0.76
N ILE A 91 9.75 -12.92 0.15
CA ILE A 91 9.89 -11.61 0.82
C ILE A 91 8.97 -11.54 2.05
N VAL A 92 7.71 -11.92 1.92
CA VAL A 92 6.77 -11.99 3.05
C VAL A 92 7.34 -12.86 4.16
N SER A 93 7.81 -14.07 3.84
CA SER A 93 8.37 -15.02 4.82
C SER A 93 9.61 -14.46 5.53
N TYR A 94 10.49 -13.78 4.78
CA TYR A 94 11.72 -13.19 5.34
C TYR A 94 11.45 -12.07 6.36
N PHE A 95 10.38 -11.29 6.13
CA PHE A 95 10.00 -10.17 7.00
C PHE A 95 8.86 -10.49 7.98
N SER A 96 8.29 -11.69 7.91
CA SER A 96 7.27 -12.13 8.87
C SER A 96 7.93 -12.64 10.14
N ASP A 97 8.14 -11.76 11.11
CA ASP A 97 8.39 -12.17 12.47
C ASP A 97 7.13 -12.81 13.09
N GLU A 98 7.31 -13.70 14.10
CA GLU A 98 6.24 -14.41 14.83
C GLU A 98 5.19 -13.51 15.52
N GLY A 99 5.15 -12.23 15.20
CA GLY A 99 4.23 -11.22 15.72
C GLY A 99 3.65 -10.32 14.65
N ALA A 100 3.58 -10.77 13.38
CA ALA A 100 2.95 -9.98 12.31
C ALA A 100 1.53 -9.62 12.73
N ASP A 101 1.25 -8.32 12.81
CA ASP A 101 -0.05 -7.76 13.13
C ASP A 101 -1.14 -8.42 12.27
N GLU A 102 -2.19 -8.90 12.91
CA GLU A 102 -3.32 -9.57 12.24
C GLU A 102 -3.89 -8.70 11.10
N GLY A 103 -3.81 -7.37 11.25
CA GLY A 103 -4.14 -6.40 10.23
C GLY A 103 -3.26 -6.49 8.97
N ALA A 104 -1.97 -6.77 9.11
CA ALA A 104 -1.04 -6.88 7.99
C ALA A 104 -1.34 -8.09 7.10
N ARG A 105 -1.82 -9.20 7.68
CA ARG A 105 -2.13 -10.45 6.95
C ARG A 105 -3.19 -10.25 5.87
N VAL A 106 -4.21 -9.45 6.17
CA VAL A 106 -5.29 -9.19 5.21
C VAL A 106 -4.77 -8.46 3.97
N TYR A 107 -3.85 -7.50 4.16
CA TYR A 107 -3.20 -6.79 3.05
C TYR A 107 -2.25 -7.69 2.27
N ILE A 108 -1.48 -8.54 2.95
CA ILE A 108 -0.59 -9.52 2.30
C ILE A 108 -1.41 -10.47 1.42
N GLN A 109 -2.50 -11.02 1.94
CA GLN A 109 -3.37 -11.92 1.18
C GLN A 109 -3.96 -11.22 -0.04
N ALA A 110 -4.51 -10.01 0.12
CA ALA A 110 -5.04 -9.25 -1.01
C ALA A 110 -3.96 -8.95 -2.06
N PHE A 111 -2.75 -8.62 -1.63
CA PHE A 111 -1.62 -8.40 -2.55
C PHE A 111 -1.26 -9.67 -3.32
N GLN A 112 -1.17 -10.82 -2.63
CA GLN A 112 -0.89 -12.11 -3.28
C GLN A 112 -1.97 -12.49 -4.29
N ASP A 113 -3.25 -12.24 -3.99
CA ASP A 113 -4.36 -12.45 -4.93
C ASP A 113 -4.18 -11.59 -6.19
N TYR A 114 -3.81 -10.31 -6.05
CA TYR A 114 -3.53 -9.44 -7.20
C TYR A 114 -2.30 -9.88 -8.01
N VAL A 115 -1.26 -10.37 -7.35
CA VAL A 115 -0.08 -10.93 -8.05
C VAL A 115 -0.47 -12.18 -8.84
N LEU A 116 -1.29 -13.07 -8.28
CA LEU A 116 -1.79 -14.27 -8.96
C LEU A 116 -2.66 -13.90 -10.16
N ASP A 117 -3.59 -12.97 -10.02
CA ASP A 117 -4.44 -12.49 -11.12
C ASP A 117 -3.61 -11.87 -12.23
N TYR A 118 -2.58 -11.09 -11.87
CA TYR A 118 -1.63 -10.55 -12.83
C TYR A 118 -0.87 -11.65 -13.57
N CYS A 119 -0.30 -12.62 -12.86
CA CYS A 119 0.42 -13.74 -13.46
C CYS A 119 -0.47 -14.62 -14.37
N GLY A 120 -1.77 -14.70 -14.07
CA GLY A 120 -2.73 -15.44 -14.88
C GLY A 120 -3.11 -14.75 -16.19
N SER A 121 -2.96 -13.42 -16.29
CA SER A 121 -3.44 -12.62 -17.41
C SER A 121 -2.33 -11.90 -18.19
N HIS A 122 -1.11 -11.81 -17.67
CA HIS A 122 0.01 -11.08 -18.25
C HIS A 122 1.29 -11.92 -18.25
N THR A 123 2.33 -11.44 -18.93
CA THR A 123 3.67 -11.99 -18.79
C THR A 123 4.18 -11.70 -17.38
N ALA A 124 4.48 -12.76 -16.61
CA ALA A 124 4.86 -12.65 -15.20
C ALA A 124 6.34 -12.23 -15.03
N ASP A 125 6.75 -11.13 -15.70
CA ASP A 125 8.04 -10.50 -15.45
C ASP A 125 7.92 -9.35 -14.43
N LEU A 126 8.96 -9.17 -13.62
CA LEU A 126 8.95 -8.22 -12.52
C LEU A 126 8.82 -6.76 -12.99
N GLY A 127 9.47 -6.38 -14.10
CA GLY A 127 9.42 -5.00 -14.59
C GLY A 127 8.03 -4.62 -15.09
N SER A 128 7.37 -5.51 -15.84
CA SER A 128 6.00 -5.32 -16.31
C SER A 128 5.00 -5.29 -15.16
N PHE A 129 5.21 -6.12 -14.12
CA PHE A 129 4.37 -6.08 -12.92
C PHE A 129 4.50 -4.75 -12.17
N LEU A 130 5.71 -4.24 -11.98
CA LEU A 130 5.91 -2.96 -11.28
C LEU A 130 5.28 -1.80 -12.05
N SER A 131 5.37 -1.81 -13.39
CA SER A 131 4.68 -0.80 -14.21
C SER A 131 3.16 -0.90 -14.09
N TRP A 132 2.63 -2.13 -14.12
CA TRP A 132 1.20 -2.36 -13.89
C TRP A 132 0.75 -1.91 -12.49
N TRP A 133 1.59 -2.17 -11.48
CA TRP A 133 1.35 -1.72 -10.11
C TRP A 133 1.20 -0.21 -10.04
N ASP A 134 2.14 0.55 -10.62
CA ASP A 134 2.13 2.02 -10.63
C ASP A 134 0.85 2.60 -11.25
N ASP A 135 0.33 1.95 -12.30
CA ASP A 135 -0.89 2.37 -12.98
C ASP A 135 -2.19 2.02 -12.20
N ASN A 136 -2.13 1.08 -11.27
CA ASN A 136 -3.31 0.53 -10.61
C ASN A 136 -3.34 0.67 -9.08
N GLU A 137 -2.24 0.97 -8.41
CA GLU A 137 -2.16 1.01 -6.94
C GLU A 137 -3.21 1.88 -6.25
N ASP A 138 -3.69 2.93 -6.93
CA ASP A 138 -4.76 3.81 -6.48
C ASP A 138 -6.16 3.15 -6.44
N LYS A 139 -6.31 1.99 -7.05
CA LYS A 139 -7.59 1.28 -7.21
C LYS A 139 -7.63 -0.04 -6.44
N LEU A 140 -6.45 -0.59 -6.13
CA LEU A 140 -6.34 -1.88 -5.46
C LEU A 140 -6.68 -1.75 -3.99
N SER A 141 -7.66 -2.49 -3.52
CA SER A 141 -8.16 -2.42 -2.14
C SER A 141 -8.46 -3.80 -1.58
N VAL A 142 -8.36 -3.90 -0.26
CA VAL A 142 -8.81 -5.10 0.46
C VAL A 142 -10.33 -5.21 0.35
N THR A 143 -10.81 -6.38 -0.05
CA THR A 143 -12.24 -6.68 -0.04
C THR A 143 -12.67 -7.01 1.39
N THR A 144 -13.46 -6.12 2.01
CA THR A 144 -14.04 -6.39 3.32
C THR A 144 -15.45 -6.92 3.17
N PRO A 145 -15.85 -7.92 3.99
CA PRO A 145 -17.25 -8.36 4.04
C PRO A 145 -18.17 -7.17 4.34
N GLN A 146 -19.28 -7.06 3.63
CA GLN A 146 -20.24 -5.96 3.80
C GLN A 146 -20.90 -5.92 5.20
N GLU A 147 -20.82 -7.01 5.95
CA GLU A 147 -21.46 -7.20 7.24
C GLU A 147 -20.56 -6.89 8.45
N GLN A 148 -19.38 -6.29 8.25
CA GLN A 148 -18.57 -5.90 9.41
C GLN A 148 -19.26 -4.80 10.20
N ASP A 149 -19.38 -5.02 11.52
CA ASP A 149 -19.90 -4.04 12.50
C ASP A 149 -18.87 -2.91 12.70
N ALA A 150 -18.82 -2.01 11.74
CA ALA A 150 -17.84 -0.94 11.69
C ALA A 150 -18.45 0.38 11.22
N MET A 151 -18.01 1.48 11.81
CA MET A 151 -18.35 2.82 11.35
C MET A 151 -17.69 3.06 9.97
N ARG A 152 -18.52 3.36 8.97
CA ARG A 152 -18.05 3.65 7.59
C ARG A 152 -17.94 5.16 7.37
N VAL A 153 -16.77 5.60 6.93
CA VAL A 153 -16.55 6.98 6.49
C VAL A 153 -16.54 7.02 4.97
N MET A 154 -17.38 7.85 4.38
CA MET A 154 -17.48 7.96 2.93
C MET A 154 -17.91 9.37 2.51
N THR A 155 -17.70 9.72 1.25
CA THR A 155 -18.19 10.96 0.68
C THR A 155 -19.71 10.90 0.44
N ILE A 156 -20.35 12.06 0.39
CA ILE A 156 -21.78 12.18 0.06
C ILE A 156 -22.11 11.52 -1.30
N HIS A 157 -21.21 11.66 -2.28
CA HIS A 157 -21.41 11.04 -3.58
C HIS A 157 -21.39 9.50 -3.51
N LYS A 158 -20.52 8.92 -2.69
CA LYS A 158 -20.44 7.46 -2.50
C LYS A 158 -21.61 6.90 -1.67
N SER A 159 -22.27 7.75 -0.86
CA SER A 159 -23.44 7.34 -0.07
C SER A 159 -24.75 7.36 -0.87
N LYS A 160 -24.76 7.92 -2.09
CA LYS A 160 -25.96 8.00 -2.92
C LYS A 160 -26.50 6.60 -3.25
N GLY A 161 -27.76 6.35 -2.90
CA GLY A 161 -28.42 5.06 -3.11
C GLY A 161 -28.16 4.03 -2.02
N LEU A 162 -27.43 4.37 -0.95
CA LEU A 162 -27.21 3.51 0.20
C LEU A 162 -28.11 3.93 1.36
N GLU A 163 -28.55 2.96 2.17
CA GLU A 163 -29.35 3.18 3.38
C GLU A 163 -28.53 2.84 4.61
N PHE A 164 -28.62 3.71 5.63
CA PHE A 164 -27.92 3.54 6.90
C PHE A 164 -28.86 3.77 8.06
N LYS A 165 -28.75 2.98 9.14
CA LYS A 165 -29.53 3.15 10.36
C LYS A 165 -29.21 4.48 11.08
N VAL A 166 -27.94 4.91 11.02
CA VAL A 166 -27.46 6.15 11.63
C VAL A 166 -26.49 6.81 10.64
N VAL A 167 -26.67 8.10 10.40
CA VAL A 167 -25.80 8.94 9.58
C VAL A 167 -25.30 10.09 10.45
N ILE A 168 -23.98 10.28 10.47
CA ILE A 168 -23.32 11.40 11.15
C ILE A 168 -22.63 12.24 10.09
N ILE A 169 -22.99 13.52 10.00
CA ILE A 169 -22.37 14.49 9.09
C ILE A 169 -21.65 15.53 9.97
N PRO A 170 -20.34 15.37 10.20
CA PRO A 170 -19.59 16.32 11.00
C PRO A 170 -19.37 17.62 10.22
N PHE A 171 -19.17 18.71 10.95
CA PHE A 171 -18.83 20.02 10.38
C PHE A 171 -19.82 20.53 9.31
N CYS A 172 -21.12 20.29 9.51
CA CYS A 172 -22.19 20.70 8.61
C CYS A 172 -22.40 22.23 8.70
N ASN A 173 -21.39 23.01 8.30
CA ASN A 173 -21.33 24.47 8.44
C ASN A 173 -21.45 25.22 7.11
N TRP A 174 -21.87 24.53 6.03
CA TRP A 174 -22.15 25.21 4.75
C TRP A 174 -23.46 25.96 4.80
N SER A 175 -23.52 27.09 4.09
CA SER A 175 -24.75 27.84 3.91
C SER A 175 -25.76 27.05 3.08
N LEU A 176 -27.01 26.98 3.55
CA LEU A 176 -28.14 26.44 2.79
C LEU A 176 -28.75 27.46 1.86
N ASP A 177 -28.34 28.73 1.97
CA ASP A 177 -28.82 29.79 1.13
C ASP A 177 -28.30 29.67 -0.29
N HIS A 178 -29.20 29.82 -1.25
CA HIS A 178 -28.89 29.77 -2.67
C HIS A 178 -28.04 30.97 -3.07
N GLN A 179 -26.86 30.73 -3.60
CA GLN A 179 -26.07 31.80 -4.21
C GLN A 179 -26.67 32.12 -5.59
N SER A 180 -26.89 33.40 -5.88
CA SER A 180 -27.60 33.93 -7.06
C SER A 180 -27.01 33.56 -8.43
N ASN A 181 -25.84 32.91 -8.46
CA ASN A 181 -25.13 32.50 -9.69
C ASN A 181 -25.26 31.00 -10.04
N GLN A 182 -26.03 30.22 -9.29
CA GLN A 182 -26.28 28.83 -9.61
C GLN A 182 -27.74 28.63 -10.01
N THR A 183 -27.99 27.95 -11.12
CA THR A 183 -29.31 27.56 -11.58
C THR A 183 -29.94 26.57 -10.60
N ASN A 184 -30.92 27.04 -9.81
CA ASN A 184 -31.61 26.22 -8.84
C ASN A 184 -32.78 25.51 -9.52
N PHE A 185 -32.75 24.17 -9.53
CA PHE A 185 -33.89 23.37 -9.95
C PHE A 185 -34.77 23.09 -8.73
N VAL A 186 -35.97 23.62 -8.73
CA VAL A 186 -37.00 23.31 -7.73
C VAL A 186 -37.98 22.31 -8.36
N TRP A 187 -38.10 21.14 -7.77
CA TRP A 187 -39.11 20.17 -8.16
C TRP A 187 -40.39 20.52 -7.45
N CYS A 188 -41.41 20.93 -8.21
CA CYS A 188 -42.77 21.14 -7.70
C CYS A 188 -43.60 19.90 -8.04
N HIS A 189 -44.31 19.35 -7.06
CA HIS A 189 -45.36 18.33 -7.25
C HIS A 189 -46.68 19.01 -7.58
#